data_5bc910ed38ab08d35f736392cf001ebf
#
_entry.id   5bc910ed38ab08d35f736392cf001ebf
#
_cell.length_a   1.000
_cell.length_b   1.000
_cell.length_c   1.000
_cell.angle_alpha   90.00
_cell.angle_beta   90.00
_cell.angle_gamma   90.00
#
_symmetry.space_group_name_H-M   'P 1'
#
loop_
_entity.id
_entity.type
_entity.pdbx_description
1 polymer ?
#
loop_
_entity_poly.entity_id
_entity_poly.type
_entity_poly.pdbx_seq_one_letter_code
_entity_poly.pdbx_strand_id
1 'polypeptide(L)'
;MTFECQIHGVQTYTTYLRRDGSWAEPYCPECRRIEKERAELLAEMQADAKERVVGLTRALHCERPLDFDVPCFSNYQPETQEEERNLSICRRFAERFTERELERERAHNAQAQDWRSKNAMGLLLFGNYGTGKTHLAYSILKELDRQGLPGYYITIPDLFDRISDRVNRIDVADVLGKLCMVSCLVLDEIGVQSGDADEKKRLYQIIDGRIKNGRPTILVTNLDRSELVNLLTERVVSRVIQSSYKLFFTGRCRREPTRRSAEEVF
;
A
#
# COMPACT_ATOMS: atom_id res chain seq x y z
N MET A 1 12.92 43.94 3.36
CA MET A 1 13.40 43.58 2.01
C MET A 1 12.27 42.87 1.23
N THR A 2 12.24 43.00 -0.08
CA THR A 2 11.27 42.31 -0.95
C THR A 2 11.97 41.20 -1.70
N PHE A 3 11.25 40.12 -1.93
CA PHE A 3 11.69 38.95 -2.68
C PHE A 3 10.55 38.52 -3.61
N GLU A 4 10.87 38.15 -4.84
CA GLU A 4 9.90 37.64 -5.80
C GLU A 4 9.85 36.12 -5.73
N CYS A 5 8.73 35.60 -5.22
CA CYS A 5 8.45 34.17 -5.19
C CYS A 5 7.82 33.74 -6.52
N GLN A 6 8.32 32.70 -7.14
CA GLN A 6 7.77 32.17 -8.40
C GLN A 6 6.31 31.70 -8.29
N ILE A 7 5.85 31.37 -7.07
CA ILE A 7 4.49 30.86 -6.81
C ILE A 7 3.57 31.98 -6.31
N HIS A 8 4.05 32.86 -5.41
CA HIS A 8 3.22 33.83 -4.70
C HIS A 8 3.52 35.29 -5.08
N GLY A 9 4.39 35.53 -6.08
CA GLY A 9 4.78 36.86 -6.53
C GLY A 9 5.65 37.60 -5.50
N VAL A 10 5.55 38.95 -5.48
CA VAL A 10 6.37 39.79 -4.60
C VAL A 10 5.97 39.62 -3.13
N GLN A 11 6.90 39.19 -2.31
CA GLN A 11 6.73 38.97 -0.88
C GLN A 11 7.66 39.88 -0.08
N THR A 12 7.18 40.33 1.07
CA THR A 12 8.01 41.05 2.05
C THR A 12 8.50 40.08 3.10
N TYR A 13 9.79 40.09 3.37
CA TYR A 13 10.39 39.23 4.39
C TYR A 13 11.32 40.00 5.29
N THR A 14 11.53 39.49 6.52
CA THR A 14 12.51 40.00 7.45
C THR A 14 13.74 39.10 7.40
N THR A 15 14.90 39.70 7.08
CA THR A 15 16.17 38.97 7.14
C THR A 15 16.88 39.28 8.47
N TYR A 16 17.74 38.39 8.89
CA TYR A 16 18.58 38.54 10.09
C TYR A 16 19.99 38.05 9.83
N LEU A 17 20.94 38.60 10.59
CA LEU A 17 22.32 38.17 10.53
C LEU A 17 22.47 36.87 11.33
N ARG A 18 23.00 35.83 10.71
CA ARG A 18 23.33 34.56 11.37
C ARG A 18 24.57 34.76 12.28
N ARG A 19 24.78 33.82 13.22
CA ARG A 19 25.92 33.84 14.12
C ARG A 19 27.28 33.73 13.42
N ASP A 20 27.29 33.13 12.22
CA ASP A 20 28.49 33.03 11.35
C ASP A 20 28.77 34.27 10.50
N GLY A 21 28.01 35.35 10.70
CA GLY A 21 28.15 36.59 9.94
C GLY A 21 27.49 36.62 8.59
N SER A 22 26.82 35.54 8.16
CA SER A 22 26.06 35.50 6.89
C SER A 22 24.64 36.04 7.09
N TRP A 23 24.07 36.65 6.05
CA TRP A 23 22.64 36.97 6.05
C TRP A 23 21.79 35.72 5.79
N ALA A 24 20.64 35.65 6.47
CA ALA A 24 19.68 34.62 6.17
C ALA A 24 19.18 34.79 4.74
N GLU A 25 19.09 33.68 4.00
CA GLU A 25 18.55 33.67 2.64
C GLU A 25 17.08 34.13 2.63
N PRO A 26 16.68 34.89 1.59
CA PRO A 26 15.32 35.29 1.41
C PRO A 26 14.40 34.07 1.26
N TYR A 27 13.23 34.10 1.88
CA TYR A 27 12.23 33.07 1.74
C TYR A 27 10.84 33.69 1.61
N CYS A 28 9.96 33.01 0.92
CA CYS A 28 8.55 33.36 0.86
C CYS A 28 7.85 32.88 2.14
N PRO A 29 7.29 33.79 2.97
CA PRO A 29 6.61 33.41 4.20
C PRO A 29 5.46 32.43 3.97
N GLU A 30 4.76 32.59 2.85
CA GLU A 30 3.64 31.73 2.47
C GLU A 30 4.10 30.31 2.08
N CYS A 31 5.17 30.20 1.28
CA CYS A 31 5.78 28.89 0.99
C CYS A 31 6.22 28.19 2.28
N ARG A 32 6.86 28.92 3.18
CA ARG A 32 7.32 28.37 4.46
C ARG A 32 6.17 27.92 5.35
N ARG A 33 5.05 28.67 5.36
CA ARG A 33 3.84 28.29 6.08
C ARG A 33 3.28 26.98 5.50
N ILE A 34 3.14 26.90 4.16
CA ILE A 34 2.63 25.70 3.48
C ILE A 34 3.54 24.49 3.72
N GLU A 35 4.85 24.67 3.66
CA GLU A 35 5.83 23.60 3.95
C GLU A 35 5.72 23.11 5.40
N LYS A 36 5.56 24.04 6.35
CA LYS A 36 5.40 23.70 7.76
C LYS A 36 4.11 22.92 8.00
N GLU A 37 2.98 23.40 7.49
CA GLU A 37 1.68 22.72 7.59
C GLU A 37 1.72 21.31 6.94
N ARG A 38 2.43 21.20 5.80
CA ARG A 38 2.64 19.91 5.14
C ARG A 38 3.48 18.95 5.98
N ALA A 39 4.55 19.45 6.60
CA ALA A 39 5.41 18.66 7.47
C ALA A 39 4.70 18.19 8.74
N GLU A 40 3.90 19.05 9.37
CA GLU A 40 3.10 18.72 10.54
C GLU A 40 2.05 17.65 10.20
N LEU A 41 1.31 17.83 9.11
CA LEU A 41 0.34 16.85 8.65
C LEU A 41 0.99 15.48 8.32
N LEU A 42 2.15 15.50 7.67
CA LEU A 42 2.88 14.27 7.35
C LEU A 42 3.35 13.56 8.61
N ALA A 43 3.85 14.28 9.60
CA ALA A 43 4.28 13.69 10.88
C ALA A 43 3.11 13.03 11.63
N GLU A 44 1.96 13.67 11.65
CA GLU A 44 0.73 13.13 12.24
C GLU A 44 0.30 11.85 11.52
N MET A 45 0.25 11.88 10.19
CA MET A 45 -0.09 10.71 9.36
C MET A 45 0.88 9.54 9.55
N GLN A 46 2.17 9.81 9.70
CA GLN A 46 3.19 8.78 9.96
C GLN A 46 3.01 8.14 11.35
N ALA A 47 2.70 8.94 12.37
CA ALA A 47 2.42 8.43 13.71
C ALA A 47 1.17 7.53 13.71
N ASP A 48 0.09 7.99 13.11
CA ASP A 48 -1.16 7.24 12.93
C ASP A 48 -0.96 5.93 12.16
N ALA A 49 -0.19 5.97 11.07
CA ALA A 49 0.06 4.78 10.25
C ALA A 49 0.79 3.69 11.06
N LYS A 50 1.77 4.07 11.87
CA LYS A 50 2.50 3.16 12.77
C LYS A 50 1.58 2.58 13.83
N GLU A 51 0.77 3.42 14.47
CA GLU A 51 -0.17 2.98 15.51
C GLU A 51 -1.20 1.98 14.96
N ARG A 52 -1.75 2.23 13.76
CA ARG A 52 -2.70 1.33 13.09
C ARG A 52 -2.09 -0.03 12.81
N VAL A 53 -0.84 -0.10 12.30
CA VAL A 53 -0.14 -1.36 12.07
C VAL A 53 0.13 -2.10 13.37
N VAL A 54 0.61 -1.41 14.41
CA VAL A 54 0.83 -2.01 15.73
C VAL A 54 -0.49 -2.51 16.33
N GLY A 55 -1.55 -1.73 16.23
CA GLY A 55 -2.88 -2.10 16.71
C GLY A 55 -3.45 -3.33 15.99
N LEU A 56 -3.24 -3.44 14.67
CA LEU A 56 -3.67 -4.61 13.91
C LEU A 56 -2.84 -5.85 14.23
N THR A 57 -1.51 -5.72 14.30
CA THR A 57 -0.59 -6.80 14.70
C THR A 57 -0.96 -7.38 16.05
N ARG A 58 -1.27 -6.50 17.01
CA ARG A 58 -1.71 -6.89 18.34
C ARG A 58 -3.09 -7.57 18.33
N ALA A 59 -4.03 -7.05 17.54
CA ALA A 59 -5.38 -7.62 17.42
C ALA A 59 -5.39 -9.01 16.75
N LEU A 60 -4.43 -9.28 15.85
CA LEU A 60 -4.26 -10.58 15.20
C LEU A 60 -3.37 -11.54 16.00
N HIS A 61 -2.88 -11.14 17.17
CA HIS A 61 -1.94 -11.94 17.96
C HIS A 61 -0.76 -12.49 17.14
N CYS A 62 -0.21 -11.67 16.24
CA CYS A 62 0.90 -12.06 15.40
C CYS A 62 2.04 -11.04 15.46
N GLU A 63 3.25 -11.49 15.20
CA GLU A 63 4.34 -10.59 14.86
C GLU A 63 4.09 -10.03 13.47
N ARG A 64 4.65 -8.84 13.19
CA ARG A 64 4.55 -8.26 11.86
C ARG A 64 5.19 -9.21 10.85
N PRO A 65 4.45 -9.75 9.85
CA PRO A 65 4.95 -10.84 8.99
C PRO A 65 5.97 -10.39 7.95
N LEU A 66 6.55 -9.21 8.09
CA LEU A 66 7.50 -8.68 7.15
C LEU A 66 8.91 -8.97 7.61
N ASP A 67 9.43 -10.11 7.17
CA ASP A 67 10.88 -10.30 7.05
C ASP A 67 11.34 -9.49 5.81
N PHE A 68 11.76 -8.25 6.07
CA PHE A 68 12.10 -7.30 5.02
C PHE A 68 13.46 -7.57 4.36
N ASP A 69 14.18 -8.62 4.75
CA ASP A 69 15.55 -8.78 4.30
C ASP A 69 15.66 -9.26 2.85
N VAL A 70 14.64 -9.87 2.28
CA VAL A 70 14.75 -10.49 0.96
C VAL A 70 14.03 -9.73 -0.16
N PRO A 71 12.71 -9.48 -0.20
CA PRO A 71 12.10 -8.82 -1.35
C PRO A 71 12.28 -7.30 -1.32
N CYS A 72 12.91 -6.75 -2.34
CA CYS A 72 12.98 -5.30 -2.57
C CYS A 72 13.05 -5.02 -4.08
N PHE A 73 12.76 -3.77 -4.47
CA PHE A 73 12.81 -3.37 -5.87
C PHE A 73 14.20 -3.53 -6.50
N SER A 74 15.28 -3.45 -5.70
CA SER A 74 16.64 -3.54 -6.22
C SER A 74 17.06 -4.98 -6.57
N ASN A 75 16.46 -5.99 -5.94
CA ASN A 75 16.76 -7.39 -6.22
C ASN A 75 15.70 -8.09 -7.09
N TYR A 76 14.67 -7.37 -7.55
CA TYR A 76 13.77 -7.87 -8.58
C TYR A 76 14.43 -7.75 -9.96
N GLN A 77 14.65 -8.87 -10.62
CA GLN A 77 15.29 -8.92 -11.94
C GLN A 77 14.23 -9.19 -13.01
N PRO A 78 13.77 -8.20 -13.77
CA PRO A 78 12.84 -8.42 -14.86
C PRO A 78 13.53 -9.14 -16.02
N GLU A 79 12.87 -10.12 -16.62
CA GLU A 79 13.35 -10.89 -17.77
C GLU A 79 12.56 -10.55 -19.05
N THR A 80 11.42 -9.90 -18.91
CA THR A 80 10.52 -9.53 -20.01
C THR A 80 10.12 -8.06 -19.92
N GLN A 81 9.68 -7.49 -21.04
CA GLN A 81 9.13 -6.13 -21.06
C GLN A 81 7.90 -5.96 -20.17
N GLU A 82 7.07 -7.02 -20.05
CA GLU A 82 5.93 -7.03 -19.13
C GLU A 82 6.40 -6.88 -17.67
N GLU A 83 7.41 -7.62 -17.27
CA GLU A 83 7.97 -7.56 -15.92
C GLU A 83 8.65 -6.22 -15.63
N GLU A 84 9.36 -5.63 -16.60
CA GLU A 84 9.93 -4.28 -16.49
C GLU A 84 8.84 -3.23 -16.30
N ARG A 85 7.75 -3.33 -17.08
CA ARG A 85 6.59 -2.46 -16.94
C ARG A 85 5.94 -2.61 -15.55
N ASN A 86 5.74 -3.85 -15.09
CA ASN A 86 5.15 -4.14 -13.79
C ASN A 86 6.01 -3.57 -12.66
N LEU A 87 7.33 -3.76 -12.72
CA LEU A 87 8.30 -3.18 -11.78
C LEU A 87 8.21 -1.64 -11.77
N SER A 88 8.21 -1.01 -12.95
CA SER A 88 8.12 0.45 -13.09
C SER A 88 6.82 1.01 -12.48
N ILE A 89 5.69 0.33 -12.69
CA ILE A 89 4.40 0.74 -12.14
C ILE A 89 4.40 0.59 -10.60
N CYS A 90 4.91 -0.53 -10.08
CA CYS A 90 5.00 -0.76 -8.63
C CYS A 90 5.91 0.27 -7.94
N ARG A 91 7.06 0.61 -8.54
CA ARG A 91 7.94 1.67 -8.04
C ARG A 91 7.23 3.03 -8.01
N ARG A 92 6.61 3.42 -9.12
CA ARG A 92 5.86 4.68 -9.22
C ARG A 92 4.69 4.75 -8.23
N PHE A 93 4.01 3.63 -7.99
CA PHE A 93 2.97 3.54 -6.99
C PHE A 93 3.53 3.86 -5.60
N ALA A 94 4.64 3.24 -5.22
CA ALA A 94 5.29 3.44 -3.93
C ALA A 94 5.87 4.86 -3.79
N GLU A 95 6.56 5.38 -4.81
CA GLU A 95 7.16 6.73 -4.81
C GLU A 95 6.10 7.84 -4.63
N ARG A 96 4.93 7.69 -5.25
CA ARG A 96 3.84 8.67 -5.18
C ARG A 96 2.92 8.48 -3.98
N PHE A 97 3.16 7.48 -3.16
CA PHE A 97 2.23 7.11 -2.10
C PHE A 97 2.04 8.23 -1.07
N THR A 98 3.12 8.81 -0.59
CA THR A 98 3.10 9.91 0.41
C THR A 98 2.29 11.11 -0.09
N GLU A 99 2.47 11.56 -1.33
CA GLU A 99 1.73 12.70 -1.88
C GLU A 99 0.23 12.37 -1.99
N ARG A 100 -0.11 11.17 -2.44
CA ARG A 100 -1.51 10.72 -2.53
C ARG A 100 -2.19 10.64 -1.17
N GLU A 101 -1.48 10.16 -0.14
CA GLU A 101 -2.02 10.12 1.21
C GLU A 101 -2.19 11.54 1.80
N LEU A 102 -1.28 12.47 1.52
CA LEU A 102 -1.44 13.88 1.89
C LEU A 102 -2.66 14.53 1.20
N GLU A 103 -2.85 14.27 -0.09
CA GLU A 103 -4.03 14.73 -0.84
C GLU A 103 -5.31 14.13 -0.26
N ARG A 104 -5.30 12.85 0.08
CA ARG A 104 -6.42 12.16 0.71
C ARG A 104 -6.79 12.80 2.06
N GLU A 105 -5.79 13.07 2.90
CA GLU A 105 -6.03 13.64 4.23
C GLU A 105 -6.56 15.07 4.13
N ARG A 106 -5.98 15.89 3.25
CA ARG A 106 -6.49 17.25 2.97
C ARG A 106 -7.94 17.23 2.47
N ALA A 107 -8.28 16.33 1.56
CA ALA A 107 -9.63 16.18 1.04
C ALA A 107 -10.61 15.68 2.12
N HIS A 108 -10.15 14.81 3.03
CA HIS A 108 -10.94 14.36 4.17
C HIS A 108 -11.26 15.52 5.12
N ASN A 109 -10.26 16.30 5.48
CA ASN A 109 -10.40 17.47 6.36
C ASN A 109 -11.27 18.56 5.72
N ALA A 110 -11.24 18.69 4.39
CA ALA A 110 -12.12 19.59 3.63
C ALA A 110 -13.52 19.02 3.37
N GLN A 111 -13.87 17.83 3.89
CA GLN A 111 -15.14 17.13 3.67
C GLN A 111 -15.52 16.92 2.18
N ALA A 112 -14.52 16.83 1.31
CA ALA A 112 -14.70 16.65 -0.12
C ALA A 112 -15.23 15.23 -0.44
N GLN A 113 -16.53 15.12 -0.72
CA GLN A 113 -17.21 13.81 -0.92
C GLN A 113 -16.75 13.06 -2.19
N ASP A 114 -16.38 13.77 -3.24
CA ASP A 114 -16.06 13.19 -4.55
C ASP A 114 -14.64 12.58 -4.62
N TRP A 115 -13.78 12.89 -3.66
CA TRP A 115 -12.39 12.47 -3.69
C TRP A 115 -12.24 10.95 -3.47
N ARG A 116 -13.07 10.36 -2.63
CA ARG A 116 -12.95 8.95 -2.19
C ARG A 116 -13.09 7.94 -3.33
N SER A 117 -14.01 8.18 -4.26
CA SER A 117 -14.30 7.25 -5.36
C SER A 117 -13.28 7.34 -6.51
N LYS A 118 -12.64 8.49 -6.69
CA LYS A 118 -11.71 8.75 -7.81
C LYS A 118 -10.27 8.34 -7.52
N ASN A 119 -9.88 8.23 -6.24
CA ASN A 119 -8.48 8.11 -5.85
C ASN A 119 -8.11 6.88 -5.01
N ALA A 120 -9.04 5.98 -4.70
CA ALA A 120 -8.76 4.70 -4.05
C ALA A 120 -8.07 3.71 -5.02
N MET A 121 -7.02 4.18 -5.74
CA MET A 121 -6.33 3.36 -6.73
C MET A 121 -5.37 2.39 -6.05
N GLY A 122 -5.80 1.15 -5.94
CA GLY A 122 -4.96 0.01 -5.56
C GLY A 122 -4.27 -0.64 -6.76
N LEU A 123 -3.69 -1.80 -6.52
CA LEU A 123 -3.13 -2.68 -7.55
C LEU A 123 -3.80 -4.05 -7.50
N LEU A 124 -4.07 -4.62 -8.65
CA LEU A 124 -4.48 -6.01 -8.81
C LEU A 124 -3.38 -6.76 -9.58
N LEU A 125 -2.62 -7.58 -8.86
CA LEU A 125 -1.54 -8.41 -9.39
C LEU A 125 -2.07 -9.82 -9.63
N PHE A 126 -2.17 -10.24 -10.87
CA PHE A 126 -2.71 -11.54 -11.20
C PHE A 126 -1.92 -12.26 -12.29
N GLY A 127 -1.96 -13.57 -12.28
CA GLY A 127 -1.24 -14.43 -13.22
C GLY A 127 -0.57 -15.63 -12.54
N ASN A 128 0.33 -16.29 -13.24
CA ASN A 128 0.90 -17.58 -12.88
C ASN A 128 1.63 -17.58 -11.54
N TYR A 129 1.77 -18.75 -10.93
CA TYR A 129 2.54 -18.95 -9.71
C TYR A 129 4.03 -18.66 -9.95
N GLY A 130 4.72 -18.18 -8.92
CA GLY A 130 6.19 -18.01 -8.94
C GLY A 130 6.70 -16.87 -9.83
N THR A 131 5.84 -16.03 -10.39
CA THR A 131 6.20 -14.94 -11.31
C THR A 131 6.64 -13.64 -10.65
N GLY A 132 6.71 -13.60 -9.32
CA GLY A 132 7.19 -12.43 -8.57
C GLY A 132 6.12 -11.43 -8.12
N LYS A 133 4.82 -11.77 -8.16
CA LYS A 133 3.73 -10.91 -7.66
C LYS A 133 3.93 -10.50 -6.19
N THR A 134 4.09 -11.49 -5.31
CA THR A 134 4.33 -11.28 -3.89
C THR A 134 5.61 -10.48 -3.66
N HIS A 135 6.67 -10.73 -4.42
CA HIS A 135 7.93 -9.98 -4.34
C HIS A 135 7.70 -8.48 -4.56
N LEU A 136 6.98 -8.09 -5.61
CA LEU A 136 6.69 -6.69 -5.88
C LEU A 136 5.73 -6.08 -4.85
N ALA A 137 4.75 -6.83 -4.35
CA ALA A 137 3.87 -6.38 -3.27
C ALA A 137 4.65 -6.08 -1.98
N TYR A 138 5.58 -6.95 -1.60
CA TYR A 138 6.50 -6.72 -0.47
C TYR A 138 7.43 -5.53 -0.71
N SER A 139 7.98 -5.40 -1.93
CA SER A 139 8.85 -4.28 -2.28
C SER A 139 8.16 -2.92 -2.12
N ILE A 140 6.87 -2.87 -2.48
CA ILE A 140 6.05 -1.68 -2.24
C ILE A 140 5.96 -1.39 -0.74
N LEU A 141 5.56 -2.36 0.07
CA LEU A 141 5.40 -2.14 1.52
C LEU A 141 6.71 -1.73 2.20
N LYS A 142 7.84 -2.29 1.78
CA LYS A 142 9.17 -1.91 2.26
C LYS A 142 9.47 -0.44 1.96
N GLU A 143 9.17 0.01 0.76
CA GLU A 143 9.35 1.42 0.39
C GLU A 143 8.43 2.35 1.17
N LEU A 144 7.17 1.95 1.40
CA LEU A 144 6.23 2.69 2.24
C LEU A 144 6.68 2.79 3.70
N ASP A 145 7.27 1.71 4.23
CA ASP A 145 7.85 1.70 5.57
C ASP A 145 9.02 2.69 5.69
N ARG A 146 9.89 2.73 4.66
CA ARG A 146 10.99 3.70 4.56
C ARG A 146 10.48 5.15 4.52
N GLN A 147 9.31 5.39 3.93
CA GLN A 147 8.65 6.69 3.94
C GLN A 147 7.93 7.01 5.27
N GLY A 148 7.94 6.09 6.23
CA GLY A 148 7.27 6.24 7.53
C GLY A 148 5.75 6.01 7.46
N LEU A 149 5.22 5.50 6.36
CA LEU A 149 3.81 5.18 6.16
C LEU A 149 3.61 3.65 6.00
N PRO A 150 3.89 2.87 7.05
CA PRO A 150 3.85 1.41 6.95
C PRO A 150 2.47 0.91 6.52
N GLY A 151 2.49 -0.06 5.61
CA GLY A 151 1.33 -0.85 5.26
C GLY A 151 1.29 -2.17 6.02
N TYR A 152 0.30 -3.01 5.69
CA TYR A 152 0.15 -4.33 6.28
C TYR A 152 0.04 -5.40 5.19
N TYR A 153 0.67 -6.54 5.40
CA TYR A 153 0.59 -7.72 4.55
C TYR A 153 -0.06 -8.87 5.31
N ILE A 154 -0.98 -9.55 4.67
CA ILE A 154 -1.53 -10.79 5.16
C ILE A 154 -1.99 -11.66 3.99
N THR A 155 -1.80 -12.97 4.08
CA THR A 155 -2.43 -13.92 3.18
C THR A 155 -3.88 -14.16 3.61
N ILE A 156 -4.74 -14.47 2.66
CA ILE A 156 -6.15 -14.75 2.98
C ILE A 156 -6.29 -15.98 3.86
N PRO A 157 -5.57 -17.09 3.61
CA PRO A 157 -5.60 -18.23 4.53
C PRO A 157 -5.19 -17.86 5.96
N ASP A 158 -4.05 -17.17 6.13
CA ASP A 158 -3.57 -16.78 7.46
C ASP A 158 -4.57 -15.85 8.20
N LEU A 159 -5.20 -14.92 7.48
CA LEU A 159 -6.23 -14.07 8.06
C LEU A 159 -7.40 -14.90 8.59
N PHE A 160 -7.93 -15.81 7.78
CA PHE A 160 -9.10 -16.59 8.17
C PHE A 160 -8.79 -17.62 9.25
N ASP A 161 -7.64 -18.24 9.22
CA ASP A 161 -7.18 -19.13 10.28
C ASP A 161 -7.12 -18.39 11.62
N ARG A 162 -6.53 -17.19 11.66
CA ARG A 162 -6.43 -16.39 12.89
C ARG A 162 -7.78 -15.95 13.43
N ILE A 163 -8.66 -15.39 12.60
CA ILE A 163 -9.96 -14.91 13.06
C ILE A 163 -10.96 -16.04 13.34
N SER A 164 -10.67 -17.26 12.91
CA SER A 164 -11.46 -18.47 13.24
C SER A 164 -10.94 -19.20 14.46
N ASP A 165 -9.76 -18.82 14.97
CA ASP A 165 -9.15 -19.44 16.13
C ASP A 165 -9.97 -19.13 17.41
N ARG A 166 -10.62 -20.17 17.93
CA ARG A 166 -11.42 -20.07 19.16
C ARG A 166 -10.60 -19.93 20.43
N VAL A 167 -9.31 -20.26 20.39
CA VAL A 167 -8.40 -20.19 21.53
C VAL A 167 -8.03 -18.75 21.82
N ASN A 168 -7.66 -18.00 20.80
CA ASN A 168 -7.21 -16.61 20.92
C ASN A 168 -8.35 -15.61 21.12
N ARG A 169 -9.62 -15.99 20.94
CA ARG A 169 -10.81 -15.15 21.13
C ARG A 169 -10.69 -13.77 20.47
N ILE A 170 -10.20 -13.75 19.25
CA ILE A 170 -10.02 -12.51 18.48
C ILE A 170 -11.37 -11.81 18.26
N ASP A 171 -11.43 -10.51 18.52
CA ASP A 171 -12.56 -9.69 18.13
C ASP A 171 -12.49 -9.46 16.60
N VAL A 172 -13.27 -10.24 15.87
CA VAL A 172 -13.32 -10.20 14.41
C VAL A 172 -13.75 -8.82 13.91
N ALA A 173 -14.68 -8.14 14.57
CA ALA A 173 -15.15 -6.83 14.15
C ALA A 173 -14.05 -5.77 14.28
N ASP A 174 -13.28 -5.83 15.37
CA ASP A 174 -12.12 -4.95 15.60
C ASP A 174 -11.04 -5.17 14.54
N VAL A 175 -10.69 -6.44 14.24
CA VAL A 175 -9.72 -6.79 13.21
C VAL A 175 -10.16 -6.27 11.84
N LEU A 176 -11.40 -6.53 11.43
CA LEU A 176 -11.93 -6.06 10.15
C LEU A 176 -11.92 -4.52 10.07
N GLY A 177 -12.29 -3.84 11.15
CA GLY A 177 -12.22 -2.38 11.27
C GLY A 177 -10.80 -1.86 11.07
N LYS A 178 -9.82 -2.45 11.75
CA LYS A 178 -8.40 -2.08 11.64
C LYS A 178 -7.84 -2.35 10.23
N LEU A 179 -8.18 -3.49 9.62
CA LEU A 179 -7.81 -3.78 8.22
C LEU A 179 -8.34 -2.74 7.24
N CYS A 180 -9.52 -2.18 7.49
CA CYS A 180 -10.08 -1.11 6.68
C CYS A 180 -9.32 0.22 6.82
N MET A 181 -8.53 0.43 7.87
CA MET A 181 -7.92 1.72 8.20
C MET A 181 -6.42 1.80 7.99
N VAL A 182 -5.69 0.69 7.85
CA VAL A 182 -4.24 0.73 7.54
C VAL A 182 -3.99 1.45 6.21
N SER A 183 -2.88 2.18 6.11
CA SER A 183 -2.57 3.05 4.97
C SER A 183 -2.57 2.30 3.65
N CYS A 184 -1.85 1.18 3.58
CA CYS A 184 -1.84 0.25 2.46
C CYS A 184 -2.03 -1.18 2.98
N LEU A 185 -2.90 -1.96 2.34
CA LEU A 185 -3.12 -3.36 2.67
C LEU A 185 -2.76 -4.23 1.47
N VAL A 186 -1.92 -5.24 1.71
CA VAL A 186 -1.71 -6.34 0.77
C VAL A 186 -2.52 -7.53 1.24
N LEU A 187 -3.43 -8.00 0.39
CA LEU A 187 -4.15 -9.27 0.54
C LEU A 187 -3.60 -10.24 -0.49
N ASP A 188 -2.85 -11.22 -0.03
CA ASP A 188 -2.20 -12.21 -0.91
C ASP A 188 -2.91 -13.57 -0.85
N GLU A 189 -2.63 -14.40 -1.85
CA GLU A 189 -3.18 -15.75 -2.00
C GLU A 189 -4.72 -15.79 -2.05
N ILE A 190 -5.33 -14.76 -2.66
CA ILE A 190 -6.78 -14.76 -2.88
C ILE A 190 -7.12 -15.92 -3.82
N GLY A 191 -7.95 -16.85 -3.33
CA GLY A 191 -8.37 -18.07 -4.04
C GLY A 191 -7.91 -19.36 -3.40
N VAL A 192 -7.08 -19.31 -2.37
CA VAL A 192 -6.60 -20.49 -1.63
C VAL A 192 -7.52 -20.85 -0.45
N GLN A 193 -8.39 -19.94 -0.04
CA GLN A 193 -9.35 -20.13 1.05
C GLN A 193 -10.46 -21.14 0.71
N SER A 194 -11.17 -21.62 1.74
CA SER A 194 -12.30 -22.55 1.58
C SER A 194 -13.46 -21.96 0.78
N GLY A 195 -13.61 -20.64 0.81
CA GLY A 195 -14.63 -19.91 0.05
C GLY A 195 -16.03 -20.06 0.62
N ASP A 196 -16.17 -20.31 1.92
CA ASP A 196 -17.47 -20.35 2.58
C ASP A 196 -18.17 -18.98 2.59
N ALA A 197 -19.43 -18.95 2.96
CA ALA A 197 -20.25 -17.74 2.92
C ALA A 197 -19.72 -16.63 3.87
N ASP A 198 -19.15 -17.03 5.01
CA ASP A 198 -18.61 -16.12 6.02
C ASP A 198 -17.30 -15.49 5.54
N GLU A 199 -16.39 -16.26 4.95
CA GLU A 199 -15.15 -15.78 4.36
C GLU A 199 -15.43 -14.77 3.24
N LYS A 200 -16.35 -15.10 2.32
CA LYS A 200 -16.78 -14.19 1.25
C LYS A 200 -17.34 -12.89 1.80
N LYS A 201 -18.19 -12.96 2.82
CA LYS A 201 -18.77 -11.78 3.48
C LYS A 201 -17.70 -10.90 4.12
N ARG A 202 -16.75 -11.49 4.84
CA ARG A 202 -15.66 -10.75 5.52
C ARG A 202 -14.72 -10.10 4.51
N LEU A 203 -14.35 -10.83 3.46
CA LEU A 203 -13.51 -10.29 2.39
C LEU A 203 -14.21 -9.13 1.66
N TYR A 204 -15.52 -9.26 1.39
CA TYR A 204 -16.32 -8.15 0.90
C TYR A 204 -16.27 -6.95 1.84
N GLN A 205 -16.45 -7.14 3.15
CA GLN A 205 -16.42 -6.05 4.14
C GLN A 205 -15.09 -5.31 4.14
N ILE A 206 -13.96 -6.02 4.06
CA ILE A 206 -12.63 -5.43 4.00
C ILE A 206 -12.48 -4.59 2.72
N ILE A 207 -12.74 -5.18 1.55
CA ILE A 207 -12.55 -4.53 0.26
C ILE A 207 -13.46 -3.31 0.12
N ASP A 208 -14.76 -3.45 0.40
CA ASP A 208 -15.73 -2.37 0.32
C ASP A 208 -15.45 -1.25 1.34
N GLY A 209 -15.07 -1.62 2.58
CA GLY A 209 -14.67 -0.68 3.61
C GLY A 209 -13.45 0.14 3.20
N ARG A 210 -12.43 -0.48 2.61
CA ARG A 210 -11.23 0.21 2.14
C ARG A 210 -11.53 1.15 0.98
N ILE A 211 -12.32 0.72 0.00
CA ILE A 211 -12.77 1.58 -1.12
C ILE A 211 -13.53 2.79 -0.58
N LYS A 212 -14.45 2.60 0.37
CA LYS A 212 -15.20 3.70 0.99
C LYS A 212 -14.31 4.67 1.76
N ASN A 213 -13.25 4.18 2.37
CA ASN A 213 -12.28 5.00 3.12
C ASN A 213 -11.18 5.59 2.21
N GLY A 214 -11.24 5.36 0.89
CA GLY A 214 -10.20 5.81 -0.03
C GLY A 214 -8.83 5.20 0.24
N ARG A 215 -8.78 3.99 0.83
CA ARG A 215 -7.52 3.31 1.21
C ARG A 215 -7.09 2.35 0.10
N PRO A 216 -5.89 2.51 -0.46
CA PRO A 216 -5.40 1.63 -1.52
C PRO A 216 -5.17 0.21 -1.00
N THR A 217 -5.56 -0.75 -1.85
CA THR A 217 -5.38 -2.18 -1.57
C THR A 217 -4.61 -2.83 -2.71
N ILE A 218 -3.63 -3.64 -2.37
CA ILE A 218 -2.90 -4.48 -3.31
C ILE A 218 -3.47 -5.89 -3.17
N LEU A 219 -4.11 -6.37 -4.22
CA LEU A 219 -4.69 -7.71 -4.28
C LEU A 219 -3.77 -8.59 -5.11
N VAL A 220 -3.36 -9.72 -4.57
CA VAL A 220 -2.52 -10.70 -5.25
C VAL A 220 -3.28 -12.00 -5.40
N THR A 221 -3.39 -12.50 -6.63
CA THR A 221 -4.14 -13.69 -6.94
C THR A 221 -3.58 -14.42 -8.15
N ASN A 222 -3.85 -15.73 -8.23
CA ASN A 222 -3.61 -16.53 -9.42
C ASN A 222 -4.91 -16.82 -10.18
N LEU A 223 -6.05 -16.40 -9.62
CA LEU A 223 -7.36 -16.63 -10.21
C LEU A 223 -7.59 -15.73 -11.43
N ASP A 224 -8.30 -16.26 -12.42
CA ASP A 224 -8.84 -15.43 -13.50
C ASP A 224 -10.08 -14.63 -13.05
N ARG A 225 -10.64 -13.83 -13.97
CA ARG A 225 -11.80 -13.00 -13.65
C ARG A 225 -13.02 -13.84 -13.26
N SER A 226 -13.27 -14.93 -13.94
CA SER A 226 -14.45 -15.77 -13.71
C SER A 226 -14.37 -16.47 -12.35
N GLU A 227 -13.20 -16.95 -12.01
CA GLU A 227 -12.89 -17.53 -10.70
C GLU A 227 -13.02 -16.50 -9.58
N LEU A 228 -12.50 -15.27 -9.78
CA LEU A 228 -12.66 -14.18 -8.84
C LEU A 228 -14.15 -13.80 -8.62
N VAL A 229 -14.95 -13.81 -9.68
CA VAL A 229 -16.40 -13.55 -9.57
C VAL A 229 -17.09 -14.65 -8.75
N ASN A 230 -16.74 -15.91 -8.97
CA ASN A 230 -17.27 -17.03 -8.21
C ASN A 230 -16.92 -16.92 -6.71
N LEU A 231 -15.73 -16.38 -6.42
CA LEU A 231 -15.24 -16.21 -5.05
C LEU A 231 -15.81 -14.97 -4.37
N LEU A 232 -15.80 -13.80 -5.04
CA LEU A 232 -16.04 -12.48 -4.44
C LEU A 232 -17.40 -11.87 -4.82
N THR A 233 -18.13 -12.41 -5.74
CA THR A 233 -19.29 -11.85 -6.44
C THR A 233 -18.94 -10.78 -7.49
N GLU A 234 -19.75 -10.67 -8.55
CA GLU A 234 -19.57 -9.70 -9.63
C GLU A 234 -19.48 -8.26 -9.11
N ARG A 235 -20.27 -7.92 -8.09
CA ARG A 235 -20.29 -6.58 -7.51
C ARG A 235 -18.94 -6.19 -6.89
N VAL A 236 -18.28 -7.10 -6.17
CA VAL A 236 -16.95 -6.85 -5.57
C VAL A 236 -15.89 -6.76 -6.64
N VAL A 237 -15.89 -7.72 -7.57
CA VAL A 237 -14.90 -7.77 -8.66
C VAL A 237 -14.99 -6.52 -9.53
N SER A 238 -16.20 -6.06 -9.86
CA SER A 238 -16.38 -4.80 -10.59
C SER A 238 -15.78 -3.61 -9.86
N ARG A 239 -15.99 -3.49 -8.54
CA ARG A 239 -15.40 -2.40 -7.72
C ARG A 239 -13.89 -2.48 -7.64
N VAL A 240 -13.34 -3.68 -7.43
CA VAL A 240 -11.89 -3.92 -7.44
C VAL A 240 -11.29 -3.47 -8.77
N ILE A 241 -11.90 -3.89 -9.89
CA ILE A 241 -11.44 -3.54 -11.23
C ILE A 241 -11.49 -2.02 -11.49
N GLN A 242 -12.51 -1.33 -10.99
CA GLN A 242 -12.64 0.12 -11.13
C GLN A 242 -11.65 0.89 -10.25
N SER A 243 -11.30 0.35 -9.07
CA SER A 243 -10.44 1.00 -8.07
C SER A 243 -9.00 0.48 -8.08
N SER A 244 -8.58 -0.30 -9.07
CA SER A 244 -7.22 -0.88 -9.11
C SER A 244 -6.62 -0.83 -10.50
N TYR A 245 -5.32 -0.59 -10.56
CA TYR A 245 -4.56 -0.80 -11.78
C TYR A 245 -4.16 -2.29 -11.90
N LYS A 246 -4.42 -2.88 -13.06
CA LYS A 246 -4.20 -4.31 -13.30
C LYS A 246 -2.80 -4.57 -13.80
N LEU A 247 -2.10 -5.50 -13.16
CA LEU A 247 -0.79 -5.98 -13.55
C LEU A 247 -0.86 -7.48 -13.83
N PHE A 248 -0.54 -7.84 -15.05
CA PHE A 248 -0.49 -9.23 -15.50
C PHE A 248 0.90 -9.80 -15.28
N PHE A 249 0.98 -11.06 -14.87
CA PHE A 249 2.22 -11.77 -14.63
C PHE A 249 2.18 -13.12 -15.38
N THR A 250 2.66 -13.10 -16.62
CA THR A 250 2.66 -14.26 -17.52
C THR A 250 4.02 -14.95 -17.60
N GLY A 251 5.04 -14.40 -16.92
CA GLY A 251 6.41 -14.90 -16.92
C GLY A 251 6.54 -16.33 -16.40
N ARG A 252 7.76 -16.87 -16.51
CA ARG A 252 8.09 -18.21 -16.01
C ARG A 252 8.05 -18.26 -14.47
N CYS A 253 7.82 -19.45 -13.92
CA CYS A 253 7.95 -19.68 -12.48
C CYS A 253 9.42 -19.55 -12.06
N ARG A 254 9.73 -18.58 -11.20
CA ARG A 254 11.08 -18.33 -10.66
C ARG A 254 11.45 -19.26 -9.50
N ARG A 255 10.49 -20.06 -9.02
CA ARG A 255 10.69 -21.07 -7.97
C ARG A 255 11.12 -22.41 -8.51
N GLU A 256 11.06 -22.63 -9.85
CA GLU A 256 11.59 -23.84 -10.45
C GLU A 256 13.11 -23.80 -10.28
N PRO A 257 13.72 -24.82 -9.64
CA PRO A 257 15.17 -24.92 -9.60
C PRO A 257 15.63 -24.93 -11.07
N THR A 258 16.57 -24.06 -11.40
CA THR A 258 17.38 -24.26 -12.59
C THR A 258 17.78 -25.72 -12.56
N ARG A 259 17.39 -26.54 -13.54
CA ARG A 259 17.71 -27.98 -13.58
C ARG A 259 19.23 -28.08 -13.34
N ARG A 260 19.63 -28.33 -12.10
CA ARG A 260 20.98 -28.85 -11.84
C ARG A 260 21.00 -30.20 -12.51
N SER A 261 21.96 -30.41 -13.41
CA SER A 261 22.16 -31.72 -13.99
C SER A 261 22.35 -32.71 -12.82
N ALA A 262 21.88 -33.94 -12.98
CA ALA A 262 22.05 -34.94 -11.94
C ALA A 262 23.52 -35.12 -11.55
N GLU A 263 24.47 -34.74 -12.41
CA GLU A 263 25.93 -34.70 -12.20
C GLU A 263 26.41 -33.62 -11.22
N GLU A 264 25.59 -32.57 -10.92
CA GLU A 264 25.92 -31.52 -9.94
C GLU A 264 25.39 -31.82 -8.53
N VAL A 265 24.57 -32.84 -8.36
CA VAL A 265 23.90 -33.17 -7.09
C VAL A 265 24.44 -34.43 -6.44
N PHE A 266 25.19 -35.30 -7.16
CA PHE A 266 25.77 -36.55 -6.68
C PHE A 266 27.27 -36.62 -6.96
#